data_9adb52c18bfa6938c8344fd4047bd5f2
#
_entry.id   9adb52c18bfa6938c8344fd4047bd5f2
#
_cell.length_a   1.000
_cell.length_b   1.000
_cell.length_c   1.000
_cell.angle_alpha   90.00
_cell.angle_beta   90.00
_cell.angle_gamma   90.00
#
_symmetry.space_group_name_H-M   'P 1'
#
loop_
_entity.id
_entity.type
_entity.pdbx_description
1 polymer ?
#
loop_
_entity_poly.entity_id
_entity_poly.type
_entity_poly.pdbx_seq_one_letter_code
_entity_poly.pdbx_strand_id
1 'polypeptide(L)'
;MTLGLRWTEHAVDQLAAIAEHISLVSPVYAEQTVDRIARRFQQAQAFPQSGRRVPEAPALEVREFIEFPYRLVYRVHNDSIEILAIIHGCQDLDSPPESASGF
;
A
#
# COMPACT_ATOMS: atom_id res chain seq x y z
N MET A 1 1.34 -18.31 12.76
CA MET A 1 1.38 -17.20 13.72
C MET A 1 1.24 -15.88 12.99
N THR A 2 0.41 -14.99 13.49
CA THR A 2 0.14 -13.72 12.85
C THR A 2 1.09 -12.65 13.39
N LEU A 3 1.72 -11.92 12.49
CA LEU A 3 2.62 -10.83 12.87
C LEU A 3 1.82 -9.61 13.34
N GLY A 4 2.48 -8.73 14.08
CA GLY A 4 1.89 -7.44 14.42
C GLY A 4 1.77 -6.56 13.17
N LEU A 5 0.98 -5.51 13.28
CA LEU A 5 0.79 -4.55 12.19
C LEU A 5 1.13 -3.16 12.72
N ARG A 6 2.07 -2.51 12.06
CA ARG A 6 2.53 -1.17 12.43
C ARG A 6 2.35 -0.23 11.26
N TRP A 7 1.59 0.83 11.49
CA TRP A 7 1.38 1.87 10.49
C TRP A 7 2.39 2.99 10.70
N THR A 8 3.12 3.35 9.66
CA THR A 8 3.90 4.58 9.72
C THR A 8 2.96 5.77 9.64
N GLU A 9 3.39 6.90 10.18
CA GLU A 9 2.62 8.13 10.10
C GLU A 9 2.37 8.53 8.65
N HIS A 10 3.38 8.35 7.81
CA HIS A 10 3.26 8.64 6.38
C HIS A 10 2.15 7.82 5.72
N ALA A 11 2.08 6.52 6.03
CA ALA A 11 1.06 5.65 5.45
C ALA A 11 -0.34 6.01 5.96
N VAL A 12 -0.45 6.36 7.23
CA VAL A 12 -1.74 6.82 7.80
C VAL A 12 -2.22 8.07 7.08
N ASP A 13 -1.32 9.04 6.90
CA ASP A 13 -1.67 10.28 6.22
C ASP A 13 -2.08 10.04 4.77
N GLN A 14 -1.39 9.13 4.09
CA GLN A 14 -1.75 8.77 2.72
C GLN A 14 -3.13 8.12 2.64
N LEU A 15 -3.41 7.19 3.54
CA LEU A 15 -4.71 6.53 3.56
C LEU A 15 -5.82 7.53 3.87
N ALA A 16 -5.59 8.42 4.82
CA ALA A 16 -6.57 9.44 5.18
C ALA A 16 -6.87 10.35 3.98
N ALA A 17 -5.84 10.77 3.26
CA ALA A 17 -6.00 11.62 2.08
C ALA A 17 -6.79 10.92 0.97
N ILE A 18 -6.52 9.63 0.75
CA ILE A 18 -7.24 8.83 -0.24
C ILE A 18 -8.72 8.74 0.15
N ALA A 19 -8.99 8.41 1.41
CA ALA A 19 -10.36 8.25 1.89
C ALA A 19 -11.13 9.57 1.78
N GLU A 20 -10.50 10.67 2.16
CA GLU A 20 -11.10 12.00 2.08
C GLU A 20 -11.43 12.36 0.64
N HIS A 21 -10.50 12.14 -0.27
CA HIS A 21 -10.69 12.45 -1.68
C HIS A 21 -11.85 11.66 -2.28
N ILE A 22 -11.90 10.35 -2.02
CA ILE A 22 -12.97 9.52 -2.56
C ILE A 22 -14.31 9.89 -1.93
N SER A 23 -14.33 10.24 -0.65
CA SER A 23 -15.57 10.55 0.05
C SER A 23 -16.27 11.81 -0.49
N LEU A 24 -15.54 12.67 -1.17
CA LEU A 24 -16.15 13.82 -1.83
C LEU A 24 -17.13 13.41 -2.92
N VAL A 25 -16.92 12.25 -3.51
CA VAL A 25 -17.79 11.69 -4.55
C VAL A 25 -18.71 10.63 -3.98
N SER A 26 -18.20 9.73 -3.16
CA SER A 26 -18.96 8.62 -2.60
C SER A 26 -18.37 8.16 -1.28
N PRO A 27 -19.03 8.50 -0.15
CA PRO A 27 -18.60 7.99 1.16
C PRO A 27 -18.60 6.47 1.25
N VAL A 28 -19.55 5.80 0.58
CA VAL A 28 -19.62 4.34 0.58
C VAL A 28 -18.40 3.76 -0.13
N TYR A 29 -18.03 4.33 -1.27
CA TYR A 29 -16.88 3.84 -2.02
C TYR A 29 -15.58 4.09 -1.26
N ALA A 30 -15.49 5.21 -0.54
CA ALA A 30 -14.31 5.48 0.31
C ALA A 30 -14.16 4.39 1.37
N GLU A 31 -15.24 4.04 2.04
CA GLU A 31 -15.23 2.99 3.05
C GLU A 31 -14.83 1.64 2.46
N GLN A 32 -15.37 1.29 1.32
CA GLN A 32 -15.02 0.04 0.64
C GLN A 32 -13.54 0.00 0.24
N THR A 33 -13.01 1.13 -0.21
CA THR A 33 -11.60 1.21 -0.59
C THR A 33 -10.69 1.01 0.62
N VAL A 34 -10.99 1.66 1.74
CA VAL A 34 -10.23 1.49 2.97
C VAL A 34 -10.27 0.02 3.42
N ASP A 35 -11.45 -0.61 3.35
CA ASP A 35 -11.59 -2.01 3.74
C ASP A 35 -10.74 -2.93 2.87
N ARG A 36 -10.72 -2.71 1.56
CA ARG A 36 -9.90 -3.54 0.67
C ARG A 36 -8.42 -3.40 0.98
N ILE A 37 -7.97 -2.18 1.24
CA ILE A 37 -6.57 -1.92 1.59
C ILE A 37 -6.24 -2.61 2.92
N ALA A 38 -7.09 -2.49 3.91
CA ALA A 38 -6.88 -3.11 5.20
C ALA A 38 -6.79 -4.63 5.10
N ARG A 39 -7.62 -5.25 4.26
CA ARG A 39 -7.60 -6.70 4.07
C ARG A 39 -6.29 -7.18 3.47
N ARG A 40 -5.70 -6.40 2.57
CA ARG A 40 -4.41 -6.77 1.99
C ARG A 40 -3.32 -6.78 3.06
N PHE A 41 -3.32 -5.80 3.95
CA PHE A 41 -2.34 -5.80 5.03
C PHE A 41 -2.61 -6.89 6.05
N GLN A 42 -3.86 -7.28 6.27
CA GLN A 42 -4.18 -8.46 7.08
C GLN A 42 -3.63 -9.73 6.43
N GLN A 43 -3.70 -9.81 5.11
CA GLN A 43 -3.08 -10.92 4.37
C GLN A 43 -1.57 -10.96 4.62
N ALA A 44 -0.90 -9.80 4.64
CA ALA A 44 0.52 -9.73 4.92
C ALA A 44 0.85 -10.18 6.34
N GLN A 45 -0.02 -9.91 7.31
CA GLN A 45 0.18 -10.37 8.67
C GLN A 45 0.21 -11.90 8.75
N ALA A 46 -0.68 -12.55 8.00
CA ALA A 46 -0.75 -14.01 7.97
C ALA A 46 0.31 -14.62 7.05
N PHE A 47 0.58 -13.97 5.93
CA PHE A 47 1.50 -14.45 4.90
C PHE A 47 2.43 -13.31 4.48
N PRO A 48 3.49 -13.05 5.26
CA PRO A 48 4.33 -11.86 5.04
C PRO A 48 4.98 -11.79 3.66
N GLN A 49 5.21 -12.92 3.03
CA GLN A 49 5.87 -12.97 1.74
C GLN A 49 4.90 -13.05 0.57
N SER A 50 3.59 -12.87 0.82
CA SER A 50 2.60 -12.95 -0.24
C SER A 50 2.63 -11.74 -1.19
N GLY A 51 3.11 -10.57 -0.73
CA GLY A 51 3.37 -9.45 -1.61
C GLY A 51 4.62 -9.67 -2.43
N ARG A 52 4.69 -9.07 -3.61
CA ARG A 52 5.89 -9.17 -4.45
C ARG A 52 6.98 -8.25 -3.91
N ARG A 53 8.23 -8.58 -4.20
CA ARG A 53 9.32 -7.68 -3.89
C ARG A 53 9.20 -6.42 -4.73
N VAL A 54 9.51 -5.26 -4.12
CA VAL A 54 9.48 -3.99 -4.82
C VAL A 54 10.62 -3.97 -5.84
N PRO A 55 10.34 -3.80 -7.14
CA PRO A 55 11.39 -3.87 -8.16
C PRO A 55 12.46 -2.81 -8.00
N GLU A 56 12.10 -1.63 -7.45
CA GLU A 56 13.04 -0.53 -7.28
C GLU A 56 14.03 -0.76 -6.14
N ALA A 57 13.75 -1.73 -5.24
CA ALA A 57 14.57 -1.98 -4.07
C ALA A 57 14.68 -3.47 -3.78
N PRO A 58 15.24 -4.24 -4.71
CA PRO A 58 15.23 -5.71 -4.59
C PRO A 58 16.08 -6.24 -3.44
N ALA A 59 17.03 -5.46 -2.93
CA ALA A 59 17.88 -5.89 -1.83
C ALA A 59 17.24 -5.71 -0.45
N LEU A 60 16.12 -4.99 -0.38
CA LEU A 60 15.45 -4.72 0.88
C LEU A 60 14.30 -5.73 1.11
N GLU A 61 13.96 -5.96 2.37
CA GLU A 61 12.79 -6.78 2.71
C GLU A 61 11.52 -5.94 2.62
N VAL A 62 11.34 -5.29 1.49
CA VAL A 62 10.20 -4.45 1.17
C VAL A 62 9.37 -5.15 0.10
N ARG A 63 8.08 -5.24 0.34
CA ARG A 63 7.15 -5.90 -0.56
C ARG A 63 5.95 -5.00 -0.81
N GLU A 64 5.18 -5.34 -1.81
CA GLU A 64 3.99 -4.57 -2.16
C GLU A 64 2.88 -5.48 -2.64
N PHE A 65 1.65 -4.99 -2.47
CA PHE A 65 0.50 -5.50 -3.18
C PHE A 65 0.04 -4.45 -4.17
N ILE A 66 -0.46 -4.91 -5.31
CA ILE A 66 -1.16 -4.02 -6.24
C ILE A 66 -2.64 -4.19 -5.98
N GLU A 67 -3.24 -3.17 -5.42
CA GLU A 67 -4.69 -3.07 -5.23
C GLU A 67 -5.16 -1.90 -6.06
N PHE A 68 -5.36 -2.15 -7.35
CA PHE A 68 -5.58 -1.11 -8.34
C PHE A 68 -6.58 -0.05 -7.85
N PRO A 69 -6.27 1.24 -7.93
CA PRO A 69 -5.08 1.84 -8.58
C PRO A 69 -3.93 2.12 -7.61
N TYR A 70 -3.84 1.41 -6.48
CA TYR A 70 -2.87 1.71 -5.43
C TYR A 70 -1.77 0.67 -5.35
N ARG A 71 -0.58 1.12 -4.92
CA ARG A 71 0.51 0.27 -4.49
C ARG A 71 0.57 0.32 -2.98
N LEU A 72 0.53 -0.84 -2.35
CA LEU A 72 0.52 -0.98 -0.90
C LEU A 72 1.87 -1.53 -0.48
N VAL A 73 2.73 -0.66 0.04
CA VAL A 73 4.13 -0.99 0.30
C VAL A 73 4.33 -1.26 1.78
N TYR A 74 4.96 -2.39 2.09
CA TYR A 74 5.21 -2.77 3.47
C TYR A 74 6.60 -3.40 3.61
N ARG A 75 7.10 -3.39 4.83
CA ARG A 75 8.37 -4.01 5.18
C ARG A 75 8.14 -5.11 6.19
N VAL A 76 8.78 -6.26 5.97
CA VAL A 76 8.67 -7.40 6.88
C VAL A 76 9.76 -7.30 7.93
N HIS A 77 9.35 -7.31 9.20
CA HIS A 77 10.24 -7.41 10.34
C HIS A 77 10.03 -8.78 11.01
N ASN A 78 10.84 -9.09 12.01
CA ASN A 78 10.77 -10.40 12.67
C ASN A 78 9.40 -10.65 13.31
N ASP A 79 8.78 -9.62 13.86
CA ASP A 79 7.56 -9.74 14.65
C ASP A 79 6.40 -8.91 14.12
N SER A 80 6.62 -8.17 13.03
CA SER A 80 5.60 -7.23 12.56
C SER A 80 5.73 -6.94 11.08
N ILE A 81 4.64 -6.43 10.53
CA ILE A 81 4.60 -5.83 9.19
C ILE A 81 4.53 -4.33 9.42
N GLU A 82 5.42 -3.60 8.80
CA GLU A 82 5.42 -2.14 8.85
C GLU A 82 4.88 -1.59 7.54
N ILE A 83 3.77 -0.86 7.60
CA ILE A 83 3.16 -0.28 6.41
C ILE A 83 3.88 1.02 6.10
N LEU A 84 4.57 1.06 4.96
CA LEU A 84 5.44 2.19 4.61
C LEU A 84 4.73 3.23 3.79
N ALA A 85 3.89 2.82 2.85
CA ALA A 85 3.29 3.77 1.92
C ALA A 85 2.07 3.17 1.23
N ILE A 86 1.14 4.04 0.87
CA ILE A 86 0.00 3.73 0.01
C ILE A 86 0.06 4.73 -1.12
N ILE A 87 0.48 4.27 -2.30
CA ILE A 87 0.79 5.13 -3.43
C ILE A 87 -0.26 4.96 -4.50
N HIS A 88 -0.82 6.07 -4.96
CA HIS A 88 -1.74 6.05 -6.10
C HIS A 88 -0.95 5.86 -7.39
N GLY A 89 -1.36 4.88 -8.20
CA GLY A 89 -0.69 4.58 -9.45
C GLY A 89 0.12 3.30 -9.36
N CYS A 90 0.09 2.50 -10.41
CA CYS A 90 0.74 1.19 -10.45
C CYS A 90 2.02 1.21 -11.29
N GLN A 91 2.63 2.38 -11.44
CA GLN A 91 3.86 2.55 -12.19
C GLN A 91 5.07 2.30 -11.32
N ASP A 92 6.17 1.90 -11.95
CA ASP A 92 7.45 1.83 -11.27
C ASP A 92 7.92 3.25 -10.91
N LEU A 93 8.59 3.37 -9.77
CA LEU A 93 9.06 4.66 -9.30
C LEU A 93 10.12 5.27 -10.22
N ASP A 94 10.81 4.45 -10.98
CA ASP A 94 11.81 4.91 -11.94
C ASP A 94 11.26 5.09 -13.35
N SER A 95 9.94 5.03 -13.52
CA SER A 95 9.31 5.31 -14.81
C SER A 95 9.56 6.75 -15.23
N PRO A 96 9.72 6.98 -16.55
CA PRO A 96 9.94 8.35 -17.02
C PRO A 96 8.76 9.26 -16.69
N PRO A 97 9.01 10.57 -16.49
CA PRO A 97 7.95 11.51 -16.17
C PRO A 97 6.81 11.55 -17.19
N GLU A 98 7.10 11.37 -18.46
CA GLU A 98 6.07 11.36 -19.49
C GLU A 98 5.12 10.18 -19.32
N SER A 99 5.57 9.09 -18.72
CA SER A 99 4.68 7.98 -18.39
C SER A 99 3.70 8.37 -17.31
N ALA A 100 4.16 9.19 -16.37
CA ALA A 100 3.31 9.69 -15.30
C ALA A 100 2.37 10.77 -15.80
N SER A 101 2.79 11.55 -16.82
CA SER A 101 1.98 12.65 -17.32
C SER A 101 0.75 12.20 -18.10
N GLY A 102 0.63 10.92 -18.35
CA GLY A 102 -0.55 10.36 -18.98
C GLY A 102 -1.80 10.40 -18.11
N PHE A 103 -1.71 10.92 -16.94
CA PHE A 103 -2.85 11.00 -16.02
C PHE A 103 -3.73 12.19 -16.30
#